data_6d13ad431ec0870448e81e1cda050386
#
_entry.id   6d13ad431ec0870448e81e1cda050386
#
_cell.length_a   1.000
_cell.length_b   1.000
_cell.length_c   1.000
_cell.angle_alpha   90.00
_cell.angle_beta   90.00
_cell.angle_gamma   90.00
#
_symmetry.space_group_name_H-M   'P 1'
#
loop_
_entity.id
_entity.type
_entity.pdbx_description
1 polymer ?
#
loop_
_entity_poly.entity_id
_entity_poly.type
_entity_poly.pdbx_seq_one_letter_code
_entity_poly.pdbx_strand_id
1 'polypeptide(L)'
;VSEDIEGLNRLMARFAAMPANVRKRAGQQAFMGAEDMVATMKSIAPRDDGEDGDQKLVDHIYQEEGRLGDISYVVISDAKDSKGRPKAPRVELGHVAEDGTQVPAVPHFYPVVRTLGPKIKRRIASAVTRELRKK
;
A
#
# COMPACT_ATOMS: atom_id res chain seq x y z
N VAL A 1 -1.84 -10.05 22.15
CA VAL A 1 -0.64 -10.18 21.31
C VAL A 1 -0.49 -11.61 20.78
N SER A 2 -0.71 -12.64 21.62
CA SER A 2 -0.61 -14.05 21.19
C SER A 2 -1.72 -14.47 20.23
N GLU A 3 -2.92 -13.93 20.38
CA GLU A 3 -4.07 -14.23 19.53
C GLU A 3 -3.85 -13.73 18.10
N ASP A 4 -3.27 -12.56 17.92
CA ASP A 4 -2.96 -12.00 16.62
C ASP A 4 -1.92 -12.84 15.86
N ILE A 5 -0.93 -13.37 16.56
CA ILE A 5 0.10 -14.25 15.99
C ILE A 5 -0.50 -15.60 15.60
N GLU A 6 -1.36 -16.18 16.40
CA GLU A 6 -2.05 -17.43 16.06
C GLU A 6 -2.98 -17.27 14.85
N GLY A 7 -3.74 -16.18 14.79
CA GLY A 7 -4.59 -15.85 13.65
C GLY A 7 -3.79 -15.69 12.36
N LEU A 8 -2.66 -15.01 12.43
CA LEU A 8 -1.75 -14.86 11.30
C LEU A 8 -1.16 -16.21 10.87
N ASN A 9 -0.73 -17.04 11.81
CA ASN A 9 -0.19 -18.36 11.50
C ASN A 9 -1.22 -19.27 10.84
N ARG A 10 -2.48 -19.25 11.28
CA ARG A 10 -3.57 -19.99 10.63
C ARG A 10 -3.81 -19.50 9.21
N LEU A 11 -3.79 -18.19 9.01
CA LEU A 11 -3.97 -17.58 7.68
C LEU A 11 -2.83 -17.99 6.76
N MET A 12 -1.58 -17.92 7.22
CA MET A 12 -0.41 -18.35 6.47
C MET A 12 -0.49 -19.83 6.09
N ALA A 13 -0.93 -20.69 7.02
CA ALA A 13 -1.11 -22.10 6.75
C ALA A 13 -2.18 -22.34 5.67
N ARG A 14 -3.29 -21.62 5.71
CA ARG A 14 -4.34 -21.68 4.69
C ARG A 14 -3.82 -21.28 3.31
N PHE A 15 -3.04 -20.20 3.24
CA PHE A 15 -2.44 -19.76 1.98
C PHE A 15 -1.41 -20.76 1.45
N ALA A 16 -0.61 -21.35 2.34
CA ALA A 16 0.35 -22.39 1.95
C ALA A 16 -0.33 -23.65 1.41
N ALA A 17 -1.53 -23.96 1.89
CA ALA A 17 -2.33 -25.12 1.44
C ALA A 17 -3.13 -24.85 0.17
N MET A 18 -3.18 -23.62 -0.35
CA MET A 18 -3.89 -23.31 -1.59
C MET A 18 -3.27 -24.05 -2.78
N PRO A 19 -4.09 -24.51 -3.72
CA PRO A 19 -3.59 -25.00 -5.01
C PRO A 19 -2.72 -23.92 -5.68
N ALA A 20 -1.66 -24.34 -6.35
CA ALA A 20 -0.67 -23.42 -6.95
C ALA A 20 -1.30 -22.44 -7.94
N ASN A 21 -2.28 -22.90 -8.75
CA ASN A 21 -2.97 -22.03 -9.71
C ASN A 21 -3.82 -20.96 -9.04
N VAL A 22 -4.47 -21.28 -7.93
CA VAL A 22 -5.28 -20.34 -7.14
C VAL A 22 -4.37 -19.31 -6.49
N ARG A 23 -3.29 -19.77 -5.88
CA ARG A 23 -2.29 -18.91 -5.24
C ARG A 23 -1.68 -17.93 -6.24
N LYS A 24 -1.29 -18.42 -7.41
CA LYS A 24 -0.74 -17.60 -8.49
C LYS A 24 -1.72 -16.51 -8.92
N ARG A 25 -2.99 -16.89 -9.09
CA ARG A 25 -4.02 -15.95 -9.53
C ARG A 25 -4.31 -14.88 -8.47
N ALA A 26 -4.39 -15.28 -7.22
CA ALA A 26 -4.55 -14.34 -6.10
C ALA A 26 -3.38 -13.34 -6.02
N GLY A 27 -2.17 -13.85 -6.14
CA GLY A 27 -0.96 -13.02 -6.14
C GLY A 27 -0.91 -12.02 -7.27
N GLN A 28 -1.29 -12.42 -8.49
CA GLN A 28 -1.38 -11.51 -9.63
C GLN A 28 -2.36 -10.38 -9.39
N GLN A 29 -3.52 -10.67 -8.85
CA GLN A 29 -4.53 -9.64 -8.55
C GLN A 29 -4.09 -8.73 -7.40
N ALA A 30 -3.43 -9.27 -6.39
CA ALA A 30 -2.88 -8.47 -5.29
C ALA A 30 -1.78 -7.53 -5.80
N PHE A 31 -0.89 -8.00 -6.65
CA PHE A 31 0.15 -7.18 -7.29
C PHE A 31 -0.45 -6.04 -8.11
N MET A 32 -1.41 -6.36 -8.98
CA MET A 32 -2.08 -5.36 -9.82
C MET A 32 -2.81 -4.32 -8.97
N GLY A 33 -3.46 -4.76 -7.89
CA GLY A 33 -4.12 -3.85 -6.95
C GLY A 33 -3.15 -2.92 -6.25
N ALA A 34 -2.02 -3.42 -5.82
CA ALA A 34 -0.98 -2.59 -5.20
C ALA A 34 -0.38 -1.58 -6.19
N GLU A 35 -0.18 -1.98 -7.43
CA GLU A 35 0.26 -1.06 -8.49
C GLU A 35 -0.75 0.04 -8.76
N ASP A 36 -2.04 -0.29 -8.81
CA ASP A 36 -3.11 0.68 -8.97
C ASP A 36 -3.13 1.70 -7.82
N MET A 37 -2.97 1.21 -6.59
CA MET A 37 -2.86 2.10 -5.41
C MET A 37 -1.67 3.05 -5.53
N VAL A 38 -0.50 2.54 -5.85
CA VAL A 38 0.72 3.35 -5.99
C VAL A 38 0.54 4.41 -7.07
N ALA A 39 0.04 4.03 -8.24
CA ALA A 39 -0.18 4.97 -9.34
C ALA A 39 -1.17 6.07 -8.96
N THR A 40 -2.26 5.71 -8.29
CA THR A 40 -3.28 6.66 -7.84
C THR A 40 -2.74 7.60 -6.77
N MET A 41 -2.00 7.07 -5.80
CA MET A 41 -1.35 7.89 -4.76
C MET A 41 -0.38 8.90 -5.37
N LYS A 42 0.44 8.48 -6.32
CA LYS A 42 1.37 9.36 -7.04
C LYS A 42 0.66 10.45 -7.82
N SER A 43 -0.51 10.15 -8.38
CA SER A 43 -1.30 11.14 -9.14
C SER A 43 -1.91 12.23 -8.25
N ILE A 44 -2.17 11.92 -6.98
CA ILE A 44 -2.79 12.83 -6.01
C ILE A 44 -1.73 13.55 -5.17
N ALA A 45 -0.61 12.88 -4.88
CA ALA A 45 0.44 13.43 -4.03
C ALA A 45 0.95 14.78 -4.57
N PRO A 46 1.15 15.77 -3.69
CA PRO A 46 1.70 17.04 -4.13
C PRO A 46 3.10 16.85 -4.69
N ARG A 47 3.39 17.55 -5.78
CA ARG A 47 4.70 17.53 -6.39
C ARG A 47 5.56 18.57 -5.69
N ASP A 48 6.72 18.15 -5.23
CA ASP A 48 7.77 19.02 -4.77
C ASP A 48 9.04 18.76 -5.60
N ASP A 49 9.92 19.70 -5.60
CA ASP A 49 11.17 19.61 -6.38
C ASP A 49 12.30 18.94 -5.59
N GLY A 50 12.03 18.48 -4.38
CA GLY A 50 13.04 17.92 -3.51
C GLY A 50 14.08 18.94 -3.06
N GLU A 51 13.65 20.19 -2.85
CA GLU A 51 14.52 21.26 -2.42
C GLU A 51 15.15 20.97 -1.05
N ASP A 52 16.31 21.59 -0.78
CA ASP A 52 17.00 21.52 0.50
C ASP A 52 17.39 20.10 0.96
N GLY A 53 17.57 19.17 0.02
CA GLY A 53 17.95 17.80 0.33
C GLY A 53 16.78 16.90 0.75
N ASP A 54 15.56 17.38 0.64
CA ASP A 54 14.38 16.58 0.84
C ASP A 54 14.21 15.54 -0.28
N GLN A 55 13.76 14.35 0.08
CA GLN A 55 13.34 13.37 -0.91
C GLN A 55 11.98 13.75 -1.50
N LYS A 56 11.79 13.51 -2.79
CA LYS A 56 10.52 13.76 -3.44
C LYS A 56 9.49 12.73 -2.98
N LEU A 57 8.33 13.19 -2.55
CA LEU A 57 7.26 12.32 -2.06
C LEU A 57 6.88 11.27 -3.10
N VAL A 58 6.67 11.68 -4.35
CA VAL A 58 6.24 10.78 -5.44
C VAL A 58 7.25 9.69 -5.76
N ASP A 59 8.55 9.94 -5.58
CA ASP A 59 9.60 8.97 -5.87
C ASP A 59 9.72 7.89 -4.79
N HIS A 60 9.08 8.10 -3.64
CA HIS A 60 9.14 7.22 -2.48
C HIS A 60 7.78 6.61 -2.12
N ILE A 61 6.88 6.53 -3.09
CA ILE A 61 5.64 5.75 -3.00
C ILE A 61 5.85 4.51 -3.87
N TYR A 62 5.82 3.35 -3.24
CA TYR A 62 6.10 2.09 -3.94
C TYR A 62 5.44 0.92 -3.23
N GLN A 63 5.53 -0.25 -3.83
CA GLN A 63 5.06 -1.50 -3.25
C GLN A 63 6.19 -2.51 -3.16
N GLU A 64 6.06 -3.42 -2.22
CA GLU A 64 6.95 -4.58 -2.10
C GLU A 64 6.17 -5.78 -1.58
N GLU A 65 6.74 -6.98 -1.70
CA GLU A 65 6.13 -8.17 -1.15
C GLU A 65 5.99 -8.07 0.37
N GLY A 66 4.83 -8.50 0.87
CA GLY A 66 4.54 -8.56 2.29
C GLY A 66 4.96 -9.88 2.91
N ARG A 67 4.50 -10.12 4.14
CA ARG A 67 4.87 -11.30 4.94
C ARG A 67 4.42 -12.63 4.34
N LEU A 68 3.38 -12.61 3.51
CA LEU A 68 2.84 -13.82 2.88
C LEU A 68 3.49 -14.12 1.52
N GLY A 69 4.58 -13.43 1.19
CA GLY A 69 5.30 -13.61 -0.07
C GLY A 69 4.54 -13.06 -1.27
N ASP A 70 4.54 -13.80 -2.35
CA ASP A 70 3.97 -13.39 -3.64
C ASP A 70 2.44 -13.26 -3.69
N ILE A 71 1.76 -13.48 -2.57
CA ILE A 71 0.30 -13.30 -2.44
C ILE A 71 -0.08 -12.09 -1.58
N SER A 72 0.90 -11.35 -1.12
CA SER A 72 0.68 -10.15 -0.32
C SER A 72 1.63 -9.03 -0.74
N TYR A 73 1.14 -7.80 -0.71
CA TYR A 73 1.92 -6.63 -1.06
C TYR A 73 1.67 -5.53 -0.05
N VAL A 74 2.71 -4.77 0.24
CA VAL A 74 2.64 -3.61 1.13
C VAL A 74 2.89 -2.36 0.30
N VAL A 75 2.03 -1.38 0.41
CA VAL A 75 2.21 -0.07 -0.22
C VAL A 75 2.84 0.87 0.79
N ILE A 76 3.93 1.50 0.42
CA ILE A 76 4.79 2.28 1.30
C ILE A 76 4.94 3.69 0.76
N SER A 77 4.93 4.66 1.67
CA SER A 77 5.31 6.05 1.39
C SER A 77 6.34 6.47 2.44
N ASP A 78 7.62 6.43 2.08
CA ASP A 78 8.72 6.58 3.04
C ASP A 78 9.68 7.74 2.75
N ALA A 79 9.26 8.72 1.95
CA ALA A 79 10.06 9.92 1.71
C ALA A 79 10.44 10.61 3.01
N LYS A 80 11.66 11.08 3.09
CA LYS A 80 12.21 11.81 4.25
C LYS A 80 12.64 13.21 3.85
N ASP A 81 12.52 14.14 4.80
CA ASP A 81 13.07 15.48 4.63
C ASP A 81 14.58 15.47 4.88
N SER A 82 15.22 16.62 4.72
CA SER A 82 16.66 16.79 4.91
C SER A 82 17.15 16.45 6.34
N LYS A 83 16.24 16.47 7.32
CA LYS A 83 16.50 16.12 8.72
C LYS A 83 16.16 14.65 9.04
N GLY A 84 15.81 13.85 8.03
CA GLY A 84 15.46 12.44 8.20
C GLY A 84 14.06 12.19 8.75
N ARG A 85 13.19 13.20 8.82
CA ARG A 85 11.82 13.06 9.32
C ARG A 85 10.90 12.56 8.19
N PRO A 86 9.94 11.67 8.49
CA PRO A 86 8.97 11.22 7.49
C PRO A 86 8.14 12.38 6.93
N LYS A 87 8.02 12.47 5.61
CA LYS A 87 7.24 13.52 4.93
C LYS A 87 5.75 13.15 4.81
N ALA A 88 5.45 11.89 4.55
CA ALA A 88 4.09 11.45 4.23
C ALA A 88 3.06 11.79 5.32
N PRO A 89 3.30 11.56 6.62
CA PRO A 89 2.32 11.92 7.63
C PRO A 89 2.02 13.41 7.70
N ARG A 90 3.02 14.25 7.50
CA ARG A 90 2.85 15.71 7.52
C ARG A 90 2.05 16.20 6.32
N VAL A 91 2.29 15.63 5.15
CA VAL A 91 1.52 15.95 3.94
C VAL A 91 0.09 15.46 4.07
N GLU A 92 -0.09 14.25 4.57
CA GLU A 92 -1.40 13.62 4.74
C GLU A 92 -2.31 14.42 5.69
N LEU A 93 -1.75 14.86 6.81
CA LEU A 93 -2.50 15.48 7.90
C LEU A 93 -2.38 17.01 7.95
N GLY A 94 -1.48 17.59 7.17
CA GLY A 94 -1.11 18.98 7.32
C GLY A 94 -0.18 19.19 8.52
N HIS A 95 0.49 20.33 8.58
CA HIS A 95 1.41 20.64 9.67
C HIS A 95 1.66 22.15 9.77
N VAL A 96 2.35 22.54 10.84
CA VAL A 96 2.85 23.91 11.01
C VAL A 96 4.33 23.91 10.65
N ALA A 97 4.72 24.76 9.70
CA ALA A 97 6.11 24.93 9.29
C ALA A 97 6.93 25.64 10.38
N GLU A 98 8.27 25.59 10.28
CA GLU A 98 9.17 26.19 11.25
C GLU A 98 8.96 27.72 11.41
N ASP A 99 8.52 28.39 10.35
CA ASP A 99 8.19 29.82 10.36
C ASP A 99 6.79 30.14 10.92
N GLY A 100 6.07 29.14 11.41
CA GLY A 100 4.71 29.27 11.93
C GLY A 100 3.61 29.22 10.88
N THR A 101 3.94 29.09 9.60
CA THR A 101 2.96 28.97 8.53
C THR A 101 2.20 27.64 8.63
N GLN A 102 0.88 27.71 8.52
CA GLN A 102 0.06 26.51 8.44
C GLN A 102 0.09 25.94 7.03
N VAL A 103 0.53 24.69 6.90
CA VAL A 103 0.52 23.95 5.62
C VAL A 103 -0.69 23.04 5.61
N PRO A 104 -1.63 23.26 4.67
CA PRO A 104 -2.85 22.45 4.62
C PRO A 104 -2.56 20.99 4.29
N ALA A 105 -3.43 20.11 4.76
CA ALA A 105 -3.37 18.69 4.45
C ALA A 105 -3.63 18.44 2.96
N VAL A 106 -2.88 17.50 2.38
CA VAL A 106 -3.15 16.96 1.05
C VAL A 106 -3.23 15.43 1.18
N PRO A 107 -4.38 14.89 1.59
CA PRO A 107 -4.53 13.46 1.76
C PRO A 107 -4.34 12.74 0.43
N HIS A 108 -3.36 11.87 0.34
CA HIS A 108 -3.02 11.13 -0.87
C HIS A 108 -2.90 9.63 -0.65
N PHE A 109 -2.77 9.20 0.59
CA PHE A 109 -2.56 7.80 0.95
C PHE A 109 -3.86 7.12 1.42
N TYR A 110 -4.41 7.54 2.55
CA TYR A 110 -5.59 6.90 3.14
C TYR A 110 -6.85 6.98 2.28
N PRO A 111 -7.17 8.09 1.59
CA PRO A 111 -8.33 8.11 0.69
C PRO A 111 -8.24 7.06 -0.42
N VAL A 112 -7.04 6.83 -0.96
CA VAL A 112 -6.81 5.82 -1.99
C VAL A 112 -7.02 4.42 -1.42
N VAL A 113 -6.48 4.14 -0.23
CA VAL A 113 -6.68 2.85 0.46
C VAL A 113 -8.16 2.60 0.70
N ARG A 114 -8.90 3.58 1.19
CA ARG A 114 -10.35 3.46 1.47
C ARG A 114 -11.17 3.25 0.21
N THR A 115 -10.80 3.90 -0.89
CA THR A 115 -11.56 3.83 -2.15
C THR A 115 -11.22 2.56 -2.94
N LEU A 116 -9.96 2.25 -3.10
CA LEU A 116 -9.51 1.12 -3.92
C LEU A 116 -9.47 -0.20 -3.16
N GLY A 117 -9.28 -0.17 -1.84
CA GLY A 117 -9.17 -1.38 -1.03
C GLY A 117 -10.33 -2.36 -1.23
N PRO A 118 -11.59 -1.92 -1.06
CA PRO A 118 -12.75 -2.81 -1.27
C PRO A 118 -12.85 -3.35 -2.70
N LYS A 119 -12.53 -2.54 -3.70
CA LYS A 119 -12.53 -2.95 -5.12
C LYS A 119 -11.47 -4.02 -5.39
N ILE A 120 -10.27 -3.84 -4.84
CA ILE A 120 -9.17 -4.79 -4.98
C ILE A 120 -9.52 -6.11 -4.30
N LYS A 121 -10.08 -6.08 -3.10
CA LYS A 121 -10.56 -7.27 -2.37
C LYS A 121 -11.57 -8.05 -3.21
N ARG A 122 -12.54 -7.38 -3.81
CA ARG A 122 -13.54 -8.02 -4.68
C ARG A 122 -12.90 -8.65 -5.92
N ARG A 123 -11.95 -7.97 -6.54
CA ARG A 123 -11.23 -8.52 -7.71
C ARG A 123 -10.44 -9.77 -7.37
N ILE A 124 -9.75 -9.76 -6.24
CA ILE A 124 -9.02 -10.93 -5.75
C ILE A 124 -9.99 -12.08 -5.48
N ALA A 125 -11.07 -11.83 -4.75
CA ALA A 125 -12.08 -12.85 -4.43
C ALA A 125 -12.72 -13.43 -5.68
N SER A 126 -13.06 -12.59 -6.65
CA SER A 126 -13.64 -13.05 -7.93
C SER A 126 -12.66 -13.90 -8.73
N ALA A 127 -11.40 -13.52 -8.77
CA ALA A 127 -10.35 -14.26 -9.49
C ALA A 127 -10.12 -15.64 -8.85
N VAL A 128 -10.07 -15.69 -7.52
CA VAL A 128 -9.92 -16.94 -6.77
C VAL A 128 -11.13 -17.86 -7.00
N THR A 129 -12.33 -17.31 -6.93
CA THR A 129 -13.56 -18.08 -7.17
C THR A 129 -13.60 -18.68 -8.58
N ARG A 130 -13.22 -17.90 -9.59
CA ARG A 130 -13.14 -18.38 -10.99
C ARG A 130 -12.13 -19.51 -11.12
N GLU A 131 -10.98 -19.35 -10.51
CA GLU A 131 -9.91 -20.35 -10.58
C GLU A 131 -10.31 -21.66 -9.90
N LEU A 132 -11.00 -21.58 -8.75
CA LEU A 132 -11.53 -22.74 -8.05
C LEU A 132 -12.61 -23.50 -8.83
N ARG A 133 -13.33 -22.81 -9.72
CA ARG A 133 -14.38 -23.43 -10.56
C ARG A 133 -13.83 -24.11 -11.80
N LYS A 134 -12.60 -23.88 -12.17
CA LYS A 134 -11.96 -24.55 -13.30
C LYS A 134 -11.74 -26.02 -12.96
N LYS A 135 -12.08 -26.90 -13.88
CA LYS A 135 -11.88 -28.35 -13.75
C LYS A 135 -10.65 -28.80 -14.51
#